data_70ff63c0c00358455373e3d8e99dba43
#
_entry.id   70ff63c0c00358455373e3d8e99dba43
#
_cell.length_a   1.000
_cell.length_b   1.000
_cell.length_c   1.000
_cell.angle_alpha   90.00
_cell.angle_beta   90.00
_cell.angle_gamma   90.00
#
_symmetry.space_group_name_H-M   'P 1'
#
loop_
_entity.id
_entity.type
_entity.pdbx_description
1 polymer ?
#
loop_
_entity_poly.entity_id
_entity_poly.type
_entity_poly.pdbx_seq_one_letter_code
_entity_poly.pdbx_strand_id
1 'polypeptide(L)'
;MIRRMIHRMKPRVMASAFAILLIWVSAAQAVCNDIYVDLRGPWGQARFAVEIADTDALRAQGLMHRERLARSAGMLFIYDAPTEPSFWMRNTLIPLDMVFVDPTGRITRVHANAIPHDTTPIPGGPNVLMVLEINGGMAALLGIAEGSELRHPRLNQRQAVWPCE
;
A
#
# COMPACT_ATOMS: atom_id res chain seq x y z
N MET A 1 -79.99 -46.70 -9.16
CA MET A 1 -79.45 -45.44 -9.62
C MET A 1 -78.56 -44.90 -8.51
N ILE A 2 -77.20 -45.10 -8.64
CA ILE A 2 -76.26 -44.70 -7.63
C ILE A 2 -75.38 -43.61 -8.26
N ARG A 3 -75.57 -42.37 -7.79
CA ARG A 3 -74.77 -41.18 -8.28
C ARG A 3 -73.50 -41.09 -7.46
N ARG A 4 -72.33 -41.41 -8.10
CA ARG A 4 -71.01 -41.24 -7.52
C ARG A 4 -70.63 -39.76 -7.52
N MET A 5 -70.45 -39.20 -6.35
CA MET A 5 -69.89 -37.84 -6.13
C MET A 5 -68.37 -37.89 -6.15
N ILE A 6 -67.80 -37.33 -7.18
CA ILE A 6 -66.31 -37.21 -7.34
C ILE A 6 -65.84 -35.92 -6.66
N HIS A 7 -65.22 -36.10 -5.51
CA HIS A 7 -64.53 -34.95 -4.84
C HIS A 7 -63.22 -34.59 -5.60
N ARG A 8 -63.24 -33.44 -6.24
CA ARG A 8 -62.02 -32.85 -6.81
C ARG A 8 -61.15 -32.27 -5.69
N MET A 9 -60.03 -32.92 -5.38
CA MET A 9 -58.93 -32.36 -4.56
C MET A 9 -58.18 -31.31 -5.35
N LYS A 10 -58.15 -30.06 -4.86
CA LYS A 10 -57.32 -28.99 -5.42
C LYS A 10 -55.87 -29.15 -4.92
N PRO A 11 -54.86 -29.11 -5.76
CA PRO A 11 -53.45 -29.13 -5.30
C PRO A 11 -53.13 -27.83 -4.59
N ARG A 12 -52.66 -27.94 -3.34
CA ARG A 12 -52.04 -26.82 -2.60
C ARG A 12 -50.62 -26.65 -3.10
N VAL A 13 -50.37 -25.56 -3.85
CA VAL A 13 -49.04 -25.12 -4.21
C VAL A 13 -48.41 -24.50 -2.97
N MET A 14 -47.45 -25.22 -2.36
CA MET A 14 -46.58 -24.67 -1.32
C MET A 14 -45.52 -23.81 -1.98
N ALA A 15 -45.68 -22.50 -1.90
CA ALA A 15 -44.64 -21.54 -2.28
C ALA A 15 -43.55 -21.53 -1.18
N SER A 16 -42.44 -22.20 -1.44
CA SER A 16 -41.27 -22.12 -0.58
C SER A 16 -40.58 -20.77 -0.82
N ALA A 17 -40.72 -19.83 0.11
CA ALA A 17 -39.98 -18.56 0.11
C ALA A 17 -38.53 -18.85 0.52
N PHE A 18 -37.62 -18.86 -0.45
CA PHE A 18 -36.19 -18.91 -0.21
C PHE A 18 -35.76 -17.49 0.22
N ALA A 19 -35.56 -17.28 1.52
CA ALA A 19 -34.97 -16.05 2.05
C ALA A 19 -33.47 -16.08 1.75
N ILE A 20 -33.02 -15.29 0.76
CA ILE A 20 -31.62 -15.06 0.48
C ILE A 20 -31.09 -14.12 1.55
N LEU A 21 -30.32 -14.66 2.50
CA LEU A 21 -29.58 -13.89 3.50
C LEU A 21 -28.38 -13.24 2.80
N LEU A 22 -28.49 -11.96 2.46
CA LEU A 22 -27.36 -11.15 2.00
C LEU A 22 -26.44 -10.89 3.20
N ILE A 23 -25.37 -11.69 3.31
CA ILE A 23 -24.29 -11.45 4.27
C ILE A 23 -23.48 -10.27 3.73
N TRP A 24 -23.65 -9.09 4.33
CA TRP A 24 -22.78 -7.96 4.12
C TRP A 24 -21.43 -8.27 4.76
N VAL A 25 -20.45 -8.70 3.95
CA VAL A 25 -19.06 -8.78 4.39
C VAL A 25 -18.54 -7.35 4.42
N SER A 26 -18.57 -6.71 5.59
CA SER A 26 -17.82 -5.47 5.80
C SER A 26 -16.34 -5.81 5.66
N ALA A 27 -15.72 -5.35 4.58
CA ALA A 27 -14.25 -5.36 4.49
C ALA A 27 -13.73 -4.51 5.65
N ALA A 28 -13.12 -5.16 6.65
CA ALA A 28 -12.41 -4.45 7.71
C ALA A 28 -11.32 -3.63 7.05
N GLN A 29 -11.51 -2.33 6.97
CA GLN A 29 -10.47 -1.43 6.46
C GLN A 29 -9.35 -1.43 7.48
N ALA A 30 -8.15 -1.75 7.00
CA ALA A 30 -7.00 -1.79 7.87
C ALA A 30 -6.72 -0.39 8.39
N VAL A 31 -6.72 -0.25 9.72
CA VAL A 31 -6.47 1.01 10.41
C VAL A 31 -5.13 1.59 9.98
N CYS A 32 -5.15 2.86 9.60
CA CYS A 32 -3.96 3.64 9.28
C CYS A 32 -3.16 3.89 10.57
N ASN A 33 -1.88 3.55 10.59
CA ASN A 33 -1.00 3.82 11.74
C ASN A 33 0.45 4.00 11.26
N ASP A 34 1.33 4.49 12.14
CA ASP A 34 2.70 4.85 11.80
C ASP A 34 3.59 3.66 11.41
N ILE A 35 3.22 2.43 11.76
CA ILE A 35 4.05 1.25 11.48
C ILE A 35 3.75 0.59 10.12
N TYR A 36 2.76 1.09 9.39
CA TYR A 36 2.43 0.58 8.07
C TYR A 36 2.26 1.69 7.05
N VAL A 37 2.69 1.40 5.86
CA VAL A 37 2.38 2.17 4.66
C VAL A 37 1.52 1.32 3.73
N ASP A 38 0.48 1.91 3.19
CA ASP A 38 -0.33 1.30 2.14
C ASP A 38 -0.03 1.96 0.80
N LEU A 39 0.07 1.14 -0.24
CA LEU A 39 0.22 1.57 -1.62
C LEU A 39 -0.95 1.06 -2.45
N ARG A 40 -1.41 1.86 -3.42
CA ARG A 40 -2.40 1.43 -4.40
C ARG A 40 -2.15 2.01 -5.79
N GLY A 41 -2.68 1.32 -6.79
CA GLY A 41 -2.63 1.75 -8.18
C GLY A 41 -3.51 0.84 -9.05
N PRO A 42 -3.43 0.95 -10.38
CA PRO A 42 -4.14 0.05 -11.30
C PRO A 42 -3.79 -1.43 -11.11
N TRP A 43 -2.63 -1.71 -10.49
CA TRP A 43 -2.10 -3.03 -10.18
C TRP A 43 -2.70 -3.67 -8.91
N GLY A 44 -3.49 -2.93 -8.12
CA GLY A 44 -4.08 -3.38 -6.86
C GLY A 44 -3.55 -2.61 -5.66
N GLN A 45 -3.35 -3.31 -4.54
CA GLN A 45 -2.87 -2.73 -3.28
C GLN A 45 -1.76 -3.59 -2.67
N ALA A 46 -0.86 -2.93 -1.94
CA ALA A 46 0.17 -3.56 -1.13
C ALA A 46 0.32 -2.83 0.21
N ARG A 47 0.78 -3.56 1.24
CA ARG A 47 1.10 -3.03 2.57
C ARG A 47 2.51 -3.43 2.95
N PHE A 48 3.25 -2.47 3.50
CA PHE A 48 4.58 -2.70 4.06
C PHE A 48 4.61 -2.27 5.52
N ALA A 49 5.20 -3.10 6.37
CA ALA A 49 5.59 -2.69 7.72
C ALA A 49 6.84 -1.82 7.61
N VAL A 50 6.84 -0.64 8.21
CA VAL A 50 7.93 0.31 8.05
C VAL A 50 8.56 0.73 9.36
N GLU A 51 9.87 0.90 9.32
CA GLU A 51 10.61 1.69 10.29
C GLU A 51 10.56 3.17 9.82
N ILE A 52 10.36 4.09 10.75
CA ILE A 52 10.30 5.53 10.42
C ILE A 52 11.67 6.17 10.57
N ALA A 53 12.09 6.90 9.55
CA ALA A 53 13.29 7.74 9.54
C ALA A 53 12.88 9.22 9.38
N ASP A 54 12.52 9.86 10.50
CA ASP A 54 12.02 11.25 10.55
C ASP A 54 13.01 12.24 11.19
N THR A 55 14.19 11.80 11.60
CA THR A 55 15.29 12.66 12.04
C THR A 55 16.45 12.61 11.06
N ASP A 56 17.30 13.66 11.04
CA ASP A 56 18.49 13.71 10.18
C ASP A 56 19.41 12.51 10.40
N ALA A 57 19.58 12.10 11.66
CA ALA A 57 20.43 10.95 12.01
C ALA A 57 19.84 9.63 11.45
N LEU A 58 18.54 9.40 11.60
CA LEU A 58 17.88 8.21 11.07
C LEU A 58 17.86 8.21 9.54
N ARG A 59 17.60 9.37 8.91
CA ARG A 59 17.67 9.50 7.45
C ARG A 59 19.08 9.27 6.93
N ALA A 60 20.11 9.77 7.63
CA ALA A 60 21.51 9.55 7.24
C ALA A 60 21.95 8.09 7.39
N GLN A 61 21.41 7.37 8.35
CA GLN A 61 21.68 5.95 8.55
C GLN A 61 20.93 5.06 7.56
N GLY A 62 19.62 5.31 7.38
CA GLY A 62 18.77 4.48 6.52
C GLY A 62 18.91 2.98 6.82
N LEU A 63 18.93 2.16 5.76
CA LEU A 63 19.08 0.70 5.83
C LEU A 63 20.55 0.23 5.77
N MET A 64 21.52 1.12 6.09
CA MET A 64 22.94 0.74 6.14
C MET A 64 23.17 -0.44 7.09
N HIS A 65 24.09 -1.33 6.71
CA HIS A 65 24.52 -2.52 7.47
C HIS A 65 23.42 -3.58 7.69
N ARG A 66 22.27 -3.46 7.03
CA ARG A 66 21.22 -4.49 7.06
C ARG A 66 21.57 -5.61 6.09
N GLU A 67 21.72 -6.81 6.60
CA GLU A 67 22.00 -8.00 5.77
C GLU A 67 20.73 -8.55 5.08
N ARG A 68 19.55 -8.20 5.59
CA ARG A 68 18.26 -8.64 5.05
C ARG A 68 17.15 -7.70 5.46
N LEU A 69 16.11 -7.66 4.63
CA LEU A 69 14.84 -6.99 4.89
C LEU A 69 13.73 -7.99 4.62
N ALA A 70 12.75 -8.10 5.51
CA ALA A 70 11.60 -8.97 5.27
C ALA A 70 10.84 -8.52 4.00
N ARG A 71 10.22 -9.45 3.28
CA ARG A 71 9.62 -9.16 1.97
C ARG A 71 8.60 -8.02 1.98
N SER A 72 7.80 -7.93 3.05
CA SER A 72 6.78 -6.91 3.26
C SER A 72 7.22 -5.84 4.27
N ALA A 73 8.52 -5.63 4.44
CA ALA A 73 9.08 -4.58 5.27
C ALA A 73 9.77 -3.51 4.43
N GLY A 74 9.95 -2.34 5.02
CA GLY A 74 10.63 -1.20 4.42
C GLY A 74 11.07 -0.18 5.46
N MET A 75 11.59 0.93 4.98
CA MET A 75 11.85 2.12 5.78
C MET A 75 11.19 3.32 5.10
N LEU A 76 10.44 4.09 5.88
CA LEU A 76 9.80 5.31 5.42
C LEU A 76 10.55 6.53 5.94
N PHE A 77 11.22 7.21 5.05
CA PHE A 77 11.86 8.50 5.29
C PHE A 77 10.79 9.58 5.21
N ILE A 78 10.73 10.45 6.21
CA ILE A 78 9.77 11.55 6.28
C ILE A 78 10.55 12.85 6.47
N TYR A 79 10.28 13.83 5.62
CA TYR A 79 10.85 15.16 5.71
C TYR A 79 9.85 16.14 6.34
N ASP A 80 10.34 17.16 7.05
CA ASP A 80 9.50 18.17 7.71
C ASP A 80 8.80 19.08 6.70
N ALA A 81 9.38 19.23 5.51
CA ALA A 81 8.84 19.99 4.39
C ALA A 81 9.23 19.32 3.06
N PRO A 82 8.48 19.56 1.97
CA PRO A 82 8.86 19.08 0.65
C PRO A 82 10.27 19.53 0.29
N THR A 83 11.07 18.60 -0.23
CA THR A 83 12.49 18.80 -0.56
C THR A 83 12.84 18.14 -1.88
N GLU A 84 14.09 18.24 -2.28
CA GLU A 84 14.70 17.54 -3.40
C GLU A 84 15.81 16.61 -2.86
N PRO A 85 15.45 15.41 -2.35
CA PRO A 85 16.40 14.51 -1.73
C PRO A 85 17.29 13.83 -2.76
N SER A 86 18.49 13.47 -2.32
CA SER A 86 19.39 12.60 -3.07
C SER A 86 19.83 11.45 -2.16
N PHE A 87 19.71 10.23 -2.67
CA PHE A 87 20.08 9.00 -1.99
C PHE A 87 21.35 8.40 -2.55
N TRP A 88 21.88 7.41 -1.92
CA TRP A 88 23.00 6.56 -2.33
C TRP A 88 22.90 5.20 -1.63
N MET A 89 23.68 4.23 -2.09
CA MET A 89 23.73 2.89 -1.48
C MET A 89 24.98 2.65 -0.62
N ARG A 90 25.59 3.73 -0.12
CA ARG A 90 26.77 3.61 0.76
C ARG A 90 26.46 2.73 1.97
N ASN A 91 27.31 1.75 2.26
CA ASN A 91 27.16 0.79 3.36
C ASN A 91 25.83 0.02 3.37
N THR A 92 25.06 0.04 2.28
CA THR A 92 23.82 -0.73 2.12
C THR A 92 24.15 -2.05 1.44
N LEU A 93 23.81 -3.17 2.10
CA LEU A 93 24.26 -4.51 1.72
C LEU A 93 23.28 -5.23 0.80
N ILE A 94 22.05 -4.75 0.73
CA ILE A 94 20.94 -5.36 -0.02
C ILE A 94 20.46 -4.41 -1.13
N PRO A 95 20.02 -4.92 -2.29
CA PRO A 95 19.42 -4.08 -3.31
C PRO A 95 18.09 -3.51 -2.81
N LEU A 96 17.80 -2.26 -3.16
CA LEU A 96 16.59 -1.54 -2.73
C LEU A 96 15.87 -0.91 -3.93
N ASP A 97 14.54 -0.84 -3.82
CA ASP A 97 13.73 0.08 -4.61
C ASP A 97 13.42 1.31 -3.75
N MET A 98 13.56 2.49 -4.33
CA MET A 98 13.25 3.77 -3.69
C MET A 98 12.04 4.39 -4.36
N VAL A 99 10.97 4.60 -3.58
CA VAL A 99 9.68 5.14 -4.03
C VAL A 99 9.53 6.54 -3.48
N PHE A 100 9.63 7.55 -4.34
CA PHE A 100 9.56 8.97 -3.99
C PHE A 100 8.12 9.47 -4.05
N VAL A 101 7.70 10.21 -3.02
CA VAL A 101 6.29 10.54 -2.78
C VAL A 101 6.16 12.02 -2.46
N ASP A 102 5.22 12.68 -3.12
CA ASP A 102 4.91 14.09 -2.90
C ASP A 102 4.03 14.33 -1.65
N PRO A 103 3.79 15.59 -1.23
CA PRO A 103 2.95 15.92 -0.07
C PRO A 103 1.50 15.41 -0.14
N THR A 104 1.01 15.07 -1.31
CA THR A 104 -0.33 14.52 -1.51
C THR A 104 -0.39 13.01 -1.36
N GLY A 105 0.78 12.35 -1.25
CA GLY A 105 0.87 10.89 -1.23
C GLY A 105 0.94 10.26 -2.63
N ARG A 106 1.13 11.06 -3.69
CA ARG A 106 1.33 10.53 -5.04
C ARG A 106 2.78 10.15 -5.27
N ILE A 107 3.00 8.99 -5.85
CA ILE A 107 4.33 8.53 -6.24
C ILE A 107 4.76 9.32 -7.48
N THR A 108 5.87 10.07 -7.35
CA THR A 108 6.42 10.92 -8.40
C THR A 108 7.55 10.26 -9.15
N ARG A 109 8.21 9.27 -8.52
CA ARG A 109 9.33 8.54 -9.11
C ARG A 109 9.54 7.20 -8.40
N VAL A 110 10.01 6.21 -9.14
CA VAL A 110 10.53 4.94 -8.62
C VAL A 110 11.94 4.74 -9.18
N HIS A 111 12.93 4.62 -8.28
CA HIS A 111 14.27 4.13 -8.65
C HIS A 111 14.34 2.67 -8.25
N ALA A 112 14.33 1.79 -9.24
CA ALA A 112 14.27 0.37 -9.01
C ALA A 112 15.66 -0.26 -8.91
N ASN A 113 15.81 -1.22 -8.01
CA ASN A 113 16.94 -2.15 -7.90
C ASN A 113 18.30 -1.44 -7.75
N ALA A 114 18.36 -0.42 -6.87
CA ALA A 114 19.59 0.29 -6.53
C ALA A 114 20.67 -0.70 -6.09
N ILE A 115 21.88 -0.53 -6.62
CA ILE A 115 22.98 -1.50 -6.48
C ILE A 115 23.65 -1.31 -5.12
N PRO A 116 23.80 -2.37 -4.31
CA PRO A 116 24.53 -2.31 -3.03
C PRO A 116 25.91 -1.64 -3.17
N HIS A 117 26.26 -0.82 -2.18
CA HIS A 117 27.53 -0.09 -2.09
C HIS A 117 27.77 0.98 -3.18
N ASP A 118 26.88 1.14 -4.15
CA ASP A 118 27.02 2.24 -5.14
C ASP A 118 26.83 3.59 -4.44
N THR A 119 27.79 4.48 -4.63
CA THR A 119 27.75 5.84 -4.07
C THR A 119 27.32 6.89 -5.09
N THR A 120 26.95 6.47 -6.30
CA THR A 120 26.37 7.36 -7.30
C THR A 120 25.08 7.99 -6.76
N PRO A 121 24.93 9.32 -6.83
CA PRO A 121 23.72 9.99 -6.36
C PRO A 121 22.48 9.52 -7.10
N ILE A 122 21.45 9.21 -6.34
CA ILE A 122 20.11 8.84 -6.84
C ILE A 122 19.17 10.01 -6.53
N PRO A 123 18.92 10.94 -7.48
CA PRO A 123 18.07 12.09 -7.25
C PRO A 123 16.62 11.68 -7.12
N GLY A 124 15.92 12.19 -6.10
CA GLY A 124 14.49 11.94 -5.88
C GLY A 124 13.58 12.81 -6.74
N GLY A 125 14.12 13.92 -7.30
CA GLY A 125 13.32 14.95 -7.95
C GLY A 125 12.75 15.97 -6.97
N PRO A 126 12.05 16.98 -7.47
CA PRO A 126 11.49 18.06 -6.66
C PRO A 126 10.23 17.63 -5.88
N ASN A 127 9.91 18.41 -4.85
CA ASN A 127 8.64 18.33 -4.10
C ASN A 127 8.39 16.96 -3.43
N VAL A 128 9.44 16.28 -2.97
CA VAL A 128 9.35 15.00 -2.26
C VAL A 128 9.15 15.26 -0.76
N LEU A 129 8.12 14.68 -0.16
CA LEU A 129 7.86 14.69 1.27
C LEU A 129 8.27 13.40 1.96
N MET A 130 8.09 12.26 1.28
CA MET A 130 8.42 10.94 1.82
C MET A 130 9.18 10.11 0.79
N VAL A 131 10.00 9.17 1.29
CA VAL A 131 10.64 8.15 0.44
C VAL A 131 10.45 6.81 1.13
N LEU A 132 9.93 5.82 0.41
CA LEU A 132 9.81 4.45 0.90
C LEU A 132 10.90 3.60 0.26
N GLU A 133 11.77 3.03 1.10
CA GLU A 133 12.74 1.99 0.69
C GLU A 133 12.16 0.61 0.97
N ILE A 134 12.16 -0.25 -0.03
CA ILE A 134 11.74 -1.65 0.02
C ILE A 134 12.77 -2.53 -0.68
N ASN A 135 12.65 -3.87 -0.54
CA ASN A 135 13.54 -4.79 -1.25
C ASN A 135 13.60 -4.50 -2.75
N GLY A 136 14.80 -4.56 -3.34
CA GLY A 136 15.00 -4.38 -4.77
C GLY A 136 14.18 -5.34 -5.63
N GLY A 137 13.58 -4.82 -6.70
CA GLY A 137 12.68 -5.54 -7.60
C GLY A 137 11.24 -5.67 -7.12
N MET A 138 10.91 -5.28 -5.88
CA MET A 138 9.54 -5.37 -5.36
C MET A 138 8.58 -4.42 -6.06
N ALA A 139 9.03 -3.21 -6.42
CA ALA A 139 8.20 -2.26 -7.16
C ALA A 139 7.78 -2.84 -8.51
N ALA A 140 8.71 -3.41 -9.26
CA ALA A 140 8.42 -4.05 -10.54
C ALA A 140 7.51 -5.28 -10.37
N LEU A 141 7.76 -6.12 -9.35
CA LEU A 141 6.97 -7.33 -9.07
C LEU A 141 5.51 -7.00 -8.77
N LEU A 142 5.24 -5.91 -8.05
CA LEU A 142 3.90 -5.48 -7.65
C LEU A 142 3.25 -4.55 -8.67
N GLY A 143 4.01 -3.94 -9.55
CA GLY A 143 3.54 -2.92 -10.50
C GLY A 143 3.49 -1.51 -9.92
N ILE A 144 4.22 -1.24 -8.81
CA ILE A 144 4.34 0.09 -8.22
C ILE A 144 5.08 1.00 -9.20
N ALA A 145 4.44 2.08 -9.62
CA ALA A 145 4.96 3.01 -10.61
C ALA A 145 4.57 4.45 -10.27
N GLU A 146 5.12 5.40 -11.01
CA GLU A 146 4.70 6.80 -10.98
C GLU A 146 3.18 6.91 -11.18
N GLY A 147 2.53 7.79 -10.42
CA GLY A 147 1.09 7.95 -10.38
C GLY A 147 0.37 7.01 -9.42
N SER A 148 1.00 5.94 -8.90
CA SER A 148 0.48 5.17 -7.76
C SER A 148 0.36 6.07 -6.52
N GLU A 149 -0.40 5.63 -5.53
CA GLU A 149 -0.72 6.41 -4.34
C GLU A 149 -0.26 5.70 -3.08
N LEU A 150 0.26 6.48 -2.14
CA LEU A 150 0.68 6.06 -0.82
C LEU A 150 -0.23 6.67 0.23
N ARG A 151 -0.63 5.86 1.22
CA ARG A 151 -1.39 6.27 2.40
C ARG A 151 -0.57 6.06 3.66
N HIS A 152 -0.45 7.12 4.46
CA HIS A 152 0.18 7.10 5.78
C HIS A 152 -0.36 8.24 6.64
N PRO A 153 -0.50 8.09 7.99
CA PRO A 153 -1.09 9.13 8.84
C PRO A 153 -0.25 10.42 8.92
N ARG A 154 1.05 10.35 8.61
CA ARG A 154 1.94 11.53 8.57
C ARG A 154 1.77 12.41 7.32
N LEU A 155 0.97 12.01 6.33
CA LEU A 155 0.52 12.91 5.27
C LEU A 155 -0.51 13.91 5.80
N ASN A 156 -0.58 15.08 5.19
CA ASN A 156 -1.68 16.00 5.46
C ASN A 156 -2.99 15.40 4.93
N GLN A 157 -3.84 14.90 5.84
CA GLN A 157 -5.05 14.16 5.49
C GLN A 157 -6.09 14.98 4.69
N ARG A 158 -6.01 16.31 4.72
CA ARG A 158 -6.88 17.18 3.92
C ARG A 158 -6.41 17.31 2.47
N GLN A 159 -5.15 17.01 2.19
CA GLN A 159 -4.54 17.13 0.88
C GLN A 159 -4.20 15.78 0.25
N ALA A 160 -4.20 14.72 1.06
CA ALA A 160 -3.87 13.38 0.62
C ALA A 160 -4.86 12.90 -0.45
N VAL A 161 -4.33 12.34 -1.55
CA VAL A 161 -5.14 11.72 -2.61
C VAL A 161 -5.79 10.42 -2.14
N TRP A 162 -5.24 9.85 -1.09
CA TRP A 162 -5.79 8.70 -0.39
C TRP A 162 -5.66 8.90 1.13
N PRO A 163 -6.61 9.59 1.77
CA PRO A 163 -6.53 9.86 3.19
C PRO A 163 -6.73 8.61 4.05
N CYS A 164 -6.26 8.67 5.29
CA CYS A 164 -6.65 7.76 6.36
C CYS A 164 -8.10 8.07 6.78
N GLU A 165 -8.94 7.07 6.84
CA GLU A 165 -10.31 7.16 7.34
C GLU A 165 -10.34 6.95 8.85
#